data_1869a63b593b3ae67d1a37bb0f186180
#
_entry.id   1869a63b593b3ae67d1a37bb0f186180
#
_cell.length_a   1.000
_cell.length_b   1.000
_cell.length_c   1.000
_cell.angle_alpha   90.00
_cell.angle_beta   90.00
_cell.angle_gamma   90.00
#
_symmetry.space_group_name_H-M   'P 1'
#
loop_
_entity.id
_entity.type
_entity.pdbx_description
1 polymer ?
#
loop_
_entity_poly.entity_id
_entity_poly.type
_entity_poly.pdbx_seq_one_letter_code
_entity_poly.pdbx_strand_id
1 'polypeptide(L)'
;DISSTSIKSKEELNKFYKDIDVPISLKIATDEMEDLGLIDISANNKLEVTKYGRATSVSFLSIDEAEFIKNTLNDTEYLKRYVGLSPMYKKKDKYDKLKVLILAMAMDLEMFENAYLSSVIHNQISNALKIKFSTRLFAESTLDIISSGEALEKLDTKFQDALIRLQSDFMKCNCQDRPFCSCMQRGISEVIIRERLKGKDPQDISNKLFRKYQIQVYPGDIFSWLDNFVKNLDAIKRISKSFNKNNIVKKTNYLIKKIENG
;
A
#
# COMPACT_ATOMS: atom_id res chain seq x y z
N ASP A 1 -24.52 -3.57 2.93
CA ASP A 1 -24.20 -2.25 2.38
C ASP A 1 -25.47 -1.41 2.22
N ILE A 2 -25.67 -0.45 3.14
CA ILE A 2 -26.86 0.42 3.18
C ILE A 2 -26.96 1.28 1.91
N SER A 3 -25.84 1.57 1.24
CA SER A 3 -25.81 2.42 0.04
C SER A 3 -26.47 1.79 -1.18
N SER A 4 -26.54 0.46 -1.22
CA SER A 4 -27.10 -0.32 -2.32
C SER A 4 -28.49 -0.88 -2.02
N THR A 5 -29.00 -0.69 -0.81
CA THR A 5 -30.31 -1.20 -0.37
C THR A 5 -31.41 -0.14 -0.43
N SER A 6 -32.68 -0.58 -0.44
CA SER A 6 -33.86 0.29 -0.29
C SER A 6 -34.14 0.69 1.16
N ILE A 7 -33.30 0.29 2.11
CA ILE A 7 -33.46 0.57 3.55
C ILE A 7 -33.22 2.05 3.82
N LYS A 8 -34.23 2.73 4.36
CA LYS A 8 -34.26 4.19 4.58
C LYS A 8 -34.53 4.59 6.03
N SER A 9 -34.72 3.61 6.95
CA SER A 9 -34.93 3.90 8.37
C SER A 9 -34.22 2.91 9.27
N LYS A 10 -33.96 3.32 10.54
CA LYS A 10 -33.43 2.41 11.58
C LYS A 10 -34.36 1.19 11.81
N GLU A 11 -35.65 1.38 11.68
CA GLU A 11 -36.64 0.31 11.87
C GLU A 11 -36.57 -0.74 10.74
N GLU A 12 -36.46 -0.30 9.49
CA GLU A 12 -36.28 -1.19 8.35
C GLU A 12 -34.94 -1.95 8.44
N LEU A 13 -33.87 -1.26 8.88
CA LEU A 13 -32.58 -1.86 9.10
C LEU A 13 -32.64 -2.92 10.21
N ASN A 14 -33.26 -2.61 11.33
CA ASN A 14 -33.45 -3.56 12.43
C ASN A 14 -34.29 -4.78 12.03
N LYS A 15 -35.33 -4.60 11.20
CA LYS A 15 -36.11 -5.70 10.67
C LYS A 15 -35.29 -6.60 9.76
N PHE A 16 -34.53 -6.02 8.85
CA PHE A 16 -33.65 -6.75 7.93
C PHE A 16 -32.63 -7.62 8.66
N TYR A 17 -31.99 -7.08 9.72
CA TYR A 17 -30.96 -7.81 10.45
C TYR A 17 -31.52 -8.81 11.50
N LYS A 18 -32.78 -8.67 11.95
CA LYS A 18 -33.43 -9.68 12.78
C LYS A 18 -33.53 -11.02 12.08
N ASP A 19 -33.64 -11.01 10.75
CA ASP A 19 -33.75 -12.20 9.92
C ASP A 19 -32.40 -12.87 9.61
N ILE A 20 -31.26 -12.24 9.97
CA ILE A 20 -29.90 -12.68 9.58
C ILE A 20 -29.02 -13.10 10.77
N ASP A 21 -29.52 -13.09 12.00
CA ASP A 21 -28.81 -13.48 13.24
C ASP A 21 -27.37 -12.91 13.34
N VAL A 22 -27.23 -11.57 13.22
CA VAL A 22 -25.95 -10.89 13.30
C VAL A 22 -25.61 -10.59 14.76
N PRO A 23 -24.46 -11.05 15.30
CA PRO A 23 -24.12 -10.93 16.71
C PRO A 23 -23.76 -9.50 17.16
N ILE A 24 -23.81 -8.51 16.28
CA ILE A 24 -23.43 -7.12 16.56
C ILE A 24 -24.69 -6.30 16.89
N SER A 25 -24.64 -5.48 17.95
CA SER A 25 -25.67 -4.51 18.23
C SER A 25 -25.75 -3.48 17.09
N LEU A 26 -26.83 -3.54 16.31
CA LEU A 26 -27.07 -2.63 15.20
C LEU A 26 -27.08 -1.16 15.63
N LYS A 27 -27.48 -0.89 16.87
CA LYS A 27 -27.44 0.44 17.43
C LYS A 27 -26.00 0.94 17.51
N ILE A 28 -25.07 0.13 18.06
CA ILE A 28 -23.64 0.50 18.15
C ILE A 28 -23.06 0.73 16.76
N ALA A 29 -23.33 -0.18 15.81
CA ALA A 29 -22.80 -0.05 14.45
C ALA A 29 -23.36 1.18 13.70
N THR A 30 -24.64 1.54 13.90
CA THR A 30 -25.22 2.75 13.28
C THR A 30 -24.72 4.03 13.94
N ASP A 31 -24.58 4.05 15.26
CA ASP A 31 -24.05 5.19 15.98
C ASP A 31 -22.57 5.44 15.58
N GLU A 32 -21.76 4.38 15.46
CA GLU A 32 -20.38 4.47 14.98
C GLU A 32 -20.28 4.96 13.53
N MET A 33 -21.14 4.48 12.62
CA MET A 33 -21.16 4.95 11.24
C MET A 33 -21.59 6.42 11.13
N GLU A 34 -22.48 6.90 11.99
CA GLU A 34 -22.87 8.32 12.07
C GLU A 34 -21.72 9.17 12.59
N ASP A 35 -21.05 8.76 13.67
CA ASP A 35 -19.88 9.44 14.25
C ASP A 35 -18.73 9.57 13.24
N LEU A 36 -18.51 8.55 12.41
CA LEU A 36 -17.53 8.57 11.33
C LEU A 36 -17.98 9.41 10.12
N GLY A 37 -19.24 9.82 10.07
CA GLY A 37 -19.82 10.58 8.97
C GLY A 37 -20.09 9.77 7.70
N LEU A 38 -20.25 8.46 7.83
CA LEU A 38 -20.62 7.56 6.72
C LEU A 38 -22.11 7.61 6.40
N ILE A 39 -22.94 7.84 7.43
CA ILE A 39 -24.39 8.04 7.33
C ILE A 39 -24.80 9.27 8.12
N ASP A 40 -25.92 9.87 7.76
CA ASP A 40 -26.62 10.88 8.52
C ASP A 40 -27.97 10.32 9.02
N ILE A 41 -28.33 10.58 10.26
CA ILE A 41 -29.60 10.17 10.84
C ILE A 41 -30.43 11.42 11.14
N SER A 42 -31.50 11.61 10.38
CA SER A 42 -32.39 12.77 10.58
C SER A 42 -33.25 12.62 11.83
N ALA A 43 -33.83 13.74 12.30
CA ALA A 43 -34.72 13.78 13.47
C ALA A 43 -35.92 12.80 13.38
N ASN A 44 -36.29 12.38 12.17
CA ASN A 44 -37.36 11.42 11.90
C ASN A 44 -36.83 9.96 11.78
N ASN A 45 -35.65 9.67 12.30
CA ASN A 45 -34.95 8.34 12.17
C ASN A 45 -34.71 7.89 10.71
N LYS A 46 -34.71 8.81 9.76
CA LYS A 46 -34.41 8.49 8.37
C LYS A 46 -32.91 8.38 8.19
N LEU A 47 -32.45 7.27 7.60
CA LEU A 47 -31.05 7.02 7.28
C LEU A 47 -30.73 7.57 5.89
N GLU A 48 -29.68 8.38 5.80
CA GLU A 48 -29.14 8.86 4.53
C GLU A 48 -27.63 8.57 4.45
N VAL A 49 -27.21 7.95 3.36
CA VAL A 49 -25.78 7.67 3.13
C VAL A 49 -25.12 8.96 2.65
N THR A 50 -24.10 9.41 3.35
CA THR A 50 -23.33 10.61 2.99
C THR A 50 -22.55 10.42 1.68
N LYS A 51 -22.03 11.51 1.11
CA LYS A 51 -21.13 11.42 -0.05
C LYS A 51 -19.86 10.62 0.29
N TYR A 52 -19.36 10.76 1.52
CA TYR A 52 -18.22 10.02 2.02
C TYR A 52 -18.56 8.53 2.21
N GLY A 53 -19.65 8.20 2.87
CA GLY A 53 -20.08 6.81 3.03
C GLY A 53 -20.31 6.10 1.70
N ARG A 54 -20.91 6.77 0.71
CA ARG A 54 -21.05 6.24 -0.63
C ARG A 54 -19.70 6.01 -1.33
N ALA A 55 -18.75 6.95 -1.18
CA ALA A 55 -17.41 6.81 -1.75
C ALA A 55 -16.66 5.61 -1.14
N THR A 56 -16.76 5.41 0.18
CA THR A 56 -16.19 4.27 0.91
C THR A 56 -16.76 2.94 0.40
N SER A 57 -18.09 2.82 0.39
CA SER A 57 -18.79 1.60 -0.03
C SER A 57 -18.47 1.20 -1.47
N VAL A 58 -18.57 2.14 -2.43
CA VAL A 58 -18.30 1.87 -3.86
C VAL A 58 -16.82 1.55 -4.12
N SER A 59 -15.92 1.96 -3.23
CA SER A 59 -14.48 1.66 -3.33
C SER A 59 -14.09 0.34 -2.68
N PHE A 60 -15.03 -0.37 -2.05
CA PHE A 60 -14.79 -1.63 -1.33
C PHE A 60 -13.72 -1.54 -0.24
N LEU A 61 -13.56 -0.33 0.35
CA LEU A 61 -12.64 -0.11 1.46
C LEU A 61 -13.26 -0.58 2.78
N SER A 62 -12.41 -1.05 3.68
CA SER A 62 -12.76 -1.13 5.11
C SER A 62 -12.95 0.28 5.68
N ILE A 63 -13.59 0.36 6.84
CA ILE A 63 -13.78 1.64 7.55
C ILE A 63 -12.41 2.24 7.90
N ASP A 64 -11.48 1.43 8.37
CA ASP A 64 -10.13 1.87 8.75
C ASP A 64 -9.35 2.44 7.57
N GLU A 65 -9.42 1.81 6.40
CA GLU A 65 -8.78 2.30 5.17
C GLU A 65 -9.39 3.63 4.71
N ALA A 66 -10.72 3.76 4.79
CA ALA A 66 -11.40 4.99 4.44
C ALA A 66 -11.04 6.14 5.39
N GLU A 67 -11.01 5.88 6.71
CA GLU A 67 -10.59 6.85 7.73
C GLU A 67 -9.10 7.21 7.59
N PHE A 68 -8.24 6.24 7.29
CA PHE A 68 -6.82 6.51 6.96
C PHE A 68 -6.71 7.52 5.82
N ILE A 69 -7.43 7.30 4.70
CA ILE A 69 -7.41 8.24 3.56
C ILE A 69 -7.93 9.61 4.01
N LYS A 70 -9.11 9.68 4.66
CA LYS A 70 -9.74 10.92 5.12
C LYS A 70 -8.81 11.75 6.02
N ASN A 71 -8.19 11.11 7.01
CA ASN A 71 -7.29 11.75 7.96
C ASN A 71 -6.00 12.22 7.27
N THR A 72 -5.44 11.41 6.39
CA THR A 72 -4.20 11.73 5.65
C THR A 72 -4.40 12.89 4.67
N LEU A 73 -5.59 13.07 4.08
CA LEU A 73 -5.90 14.21 3.21
C LEU A 73 -5.76 15.57 3.92
N ASN A 74 -5.83 15.61 5.24
CA ASN A 74 -5.74 16.80 6.07
C ASN A 74 -4.45 16.86 6.90
N ASP A 75 -3.63 15.79 6.91
CA ASP A 75 -2.41 15.69 7.71
C ASP A 75 -1.19 16.24 6.94
N THR A 76 -0.73 17.43 7.33
CA THR A 76 0.49 18.04 6.76
C THR A 76 1.76 17.36 7.24
N GLU A 77 1.75 16.64 8.36
CA GLU A 77 2.90 15.96 8.94
C GLU A 77 3.15 14.58 8.30
N TYR A 78 2.11 13.95 7.76
CA TYR A 78 2.21 12.67 7.06
C TYR A 78 3.29 12.70 5.96
N LEU A 79 3.25 13.75 5.13
CA LEU A 79 4.26 13.94 4.08
C LEU A 79 5.68 14.09 4.62
N LYS A 80 5.87 14.78 5.76
CA LYS A 80 7.20 14.95 6.36
C LYS A 80 7.77 13.61 6.82
N ARG A 81 6.95 12.77 7.43
CA ARG A 81 7.34 11.40 7.85
C ARG A 81 7.76 10.55 6.65
N TYR A 82 6.98 10.62 5.57
CA TYR A 82 7.21 9.82 4.38
C TYR A 82 8.46 10.26 3.59
N VAL A 83 8.63 11.55 3.41
CA VAL A 83 9.73 12.15 2.64
C VAL A 83 11.10 11.84 3.23
N GLY A 84 11.21 11.72 4.56
CA GLY A 84 12.47 11.36 5.22
C GLY A 84 12.93 9.92 4.94
N LEU A 85 12.02 9.04 4.52
CA LEU A 85 12.26 7.60 4.39
C LEU A 85 12.47 7.14 2.95
N SER A 86 12.03 7.91 1.95
CA SER A 86 11.96 7.44 0.58
C SER A 86 13.14 7.88 -0.30
N PRO A 87 13.79 6.92 -1.02
CA PRO A 87 14.77 7.23 -2.07
C PRO A 87 14.21 8.04 -3.24
N MET A 88 12.88 8.00 -3.49
CA MET A 88 12.23 8.75 -4.59
C MET A 88 12.43 10.26 -4.46
N TYR A 89 12.72 10.78 -3.28
CA TYR A 89 12.70 12.21 -2.97
C TYR A 89 14.08 12.83 -2.81
N LYS A 90 15.15 12.06 -2.97
CA LYS A 90 16.53 12.55 -2.76
C LYS A 90 17.13 13.35 -3.92
N LYS A 91 16.45 13.56 -5.07
CA LYS A 91 17.04 14.28 -6.22
C LYS A 91 16.15 15.38 -6.81
N LYS A 92 16.68 16.60 -6.68
CA LYS A 92 16.71 17.80 -7.56
C LYS A 92 15.51 18.23 -8.43
N ASP A 93 14.47 17.43 -8.64
CA ASP A 93 13.31 17.88 -9.42
C ASP A 93 12.30 18.58 -8.52
N LYS A 94 11.70 19.66 -9.01
CA LYS A 94 10.63 20.39 -8.32
C LYS A 94 9.62 19.39 -7.77
N TYR A 95 9.70 19.20 -6.48
CA TYR A 95 8.98 18.24 -5.68
C TYR A 95 7.47 18.44 -5.80
N ASP A 96 6.80 17.54 -6.49
CA ASP A 96 5.34 17.52 -6.53
C ASP A 96 4.80 16.81 -5.28
N LYS A 97 4.65 17.59 -4.20
CA LYS A 97 4.17 17.12 -2.90
C LYS A 97 2.85 16.34 -3.02
N LEU A 98 1.98 16.79 -3.91
CA LEU A 98 0.68 16.18 -4.10
C LEU A 98 0.78 14.80 -4.75
N LYS A 99 1.64 14.67 -5.76
CA LYS A 99 1.94 13.37 -6.38
C LYS A 99 2.45 12.38 -5.34
N VAL A 100 3.37 12.84 -4.49
CA VAL A 100 3.97 12.02 -3.44
C VAL A 100 2.94 11.57 -2.43
N LEU A 101 2.10 12.49 -1.94
CA LEU A 101 1.03 12.19 -1.00
C LEU A 101 0.10 11.09 -1.54
N ILE A 102 -0.34 11.23 -2.77
CA ILE A 102 -1.27 10.28 -3.38
C ILE A 102 -0.63 8.89 -3.53
N LEU A 103 0.61 8.84 -4.04
CA LEU A 103 1.33 7.57 -4.21
C LEU A 103 1.64 6.91 -2.87
N ALA A 104 1.99 7.70 -1.85
CA ALA A 104 2.26 7.21 -0.50
C ALA A 104 1.01 6.59 0.13
N MET A 105 -0.12 7.30 0.08
CA MET A 105 -1.40 6.76 0.58
C MET A 105 -1.78 5.45 -0.12
N ALA A 106 -1.68 5.40 -1.45
CA ALA A 106 -2.03 4.20 -2.20
C ALA A 106 -1.11 3.00 -1.88
N MET A 107 0.18 3.25 -1.60
CA MET A 107 1.11 2.20 -1.16
C MET A 107 0.87 1.77 0.29
N ASP A 108 0.48 2.68 1.18
CA ASP A 108 0.19 2.33 2.58
C ASP A 108 -1.11 1.54 2.73
N LEU A 109 -2.02 1.58 1.74
CA LEU A 109 -3.17 0.68 1.67
C LEU A 109 -2.76 -0.76 1.30
N GLU A 110 -1.81 -0.91 0.36
CA GLU A 110 -1.34 -2.23 -0.07
C GLU A 110 0.08 -2.14 -0.62
N MET A 111 1.05 -2.70 0.11
CA MET A 111 2.43 -2.81 -0.36
C MET A 111 2.63 -4.09 -1.18
N PHE A 112 3.61 -4.06 -2.09
CA PHE A 112 3.98 -5.24 -2.87
C PHE A 112 4.63 -6.32 -1.99
N GLU A 113 4.15 -7.57 -2.05
CA GLU A 113 4.60 -8.66 -1.16
C GLU A 113 5.36 -9.78 -1.87
N ASN A 114 5.09 -10.00 -3.16
CA ASN A 114 5.57 -11.18 -3.90
C ASN A 114 7.00 -11.02 -4.42
N ALA A 115 7.95 -10.77 -3.51
CA ALA A 115 9.36 -10.67 -3.81
C ALA A 115 10.14 -11.81 -3.13
N TYR A 116 11.14 -12.34 -3.84
CA TYR A 116 11.94 -13.48 -3.40
C TYR A 116 13.42 -13.18 -3.56
N LEU A 117 14.24 -13.70 -2.68
CA LEU A 117 15.68 -13.74 -2.87
C LEU A 117 16.01 -14.73 -4.00
N SER A 118 16.96 -14.41 -4.89
CA SER A 118 17.33 -15.33 -5.97
C SER A 118 17.81 -16.67 -5.40
N SER A 119 17.45 -17.76 -6.07
CA SER A 119 17.85 -19.12 -5.66
C SER A 119 19.35 -19.28 -5.52
N VAL A 120 20.13 -18.56 -6.33
CA VAL A 120 21.59 -18.63 -6.28
C VAL A 120 22.11 -18.06 -4.97
N ILE A 121 21.71 -16.85 -4.60
CA ILE A 121 22.12 -16.24 -3.32
C ILE A 121 21.61 -17.06 -2.14
N HIS A 122 20.34 -17.46 -2.17
CA HIS A 122 19.74 -18.28 -1.12
C HIS A 122 20.53 -19.57 -0.90
N ASN A 123 20.86 -20.31 -1.97
CA ASN A 123 21.59 -21.57 -1.88
C ASN A 123 23.03 -21.37 -1.39
N GLN A 124 23.74 -20.33 -1.83
CA GLN A 124 25.10 -20.05 -1.35
C GLN A 124 25.13 -19.80 0.16
N ILE A 125 24.25 -18.93 0.65
CA ILE A 125 24.15 -18.62 2.09
C ILE A 125 23.73 -19.88 2.87
N SER A 126 22.65 -20.54 2.44
CA SER A 126 22.09 -21.71 3.10
C SER A 126 23.11 -22.85 3.25
N ASN A 127 23.87 -23.13 2.18
CA ASN A 127 24.91 -24.17 2.19
C ASN A 127 26.10 -23.78 3.06
N ALA A 128 26.57 -22.53 2.97
CA ALA A 128 27.74 -22.06 3.70
C ALA A 128 27.50 -21.96 5.20
N LEU A 129 26.32 -21.49 5.62
CA LEU A 129 25.94 -21.37 7.04
C LEU A 129 25.26 -22.63 7.58
N LYS A 130 24.94 -23.62 6.74
CA LYS A 130 24.20 -24.85 7.09
C LYS A 130 22.85 -24.56 7.77
N ILE A 131 22.15 -23.54 7.29
CA ILE A 131 20.85 -23.12 7.80
C ILE A 131 19.77 -23.21 6.74
N LYS A 132 18.51 -23.30 7.18
CA LYS A 132 17.33 -23.18 6.33
C LYS A 132 16.61 -21.88 6.68
N PHE A 133 16.29 -21.08 5.68
CA PHE A 133 15.51 -19.87 5.83
C PHE A 133 14.56 -19.68 4.63
N SER A 134 13.62 -18.74 4.73
CA SER A 134 12.65 -18.52 3.67
C SER A 134 13.31 -17.94 2.41
N THR A 135 12.76 -18.25 1.23
CA THR A 135 13.08 -17.52 0.00
C THR A 135 12.29 -16.23 -0.14
N ARG A 136 11.16 -16.07 0.60
CA ARG A 136 10.36 -14.83 0.58
C ARG A 136 11.18 -13.70 1.18
N LEU A 137 11.35 -12.63 0.42
CA LEU A 137 12.25 -11.53 0.77
C LEU A 137 11.89 -10.84 2.09
N PHE A 138 10.60 -10.69 2.37
CA PHE A 138 10.10 -9.99 3.57
C PHE A 138 9.83 -10.92 4.76
N ALA A 139 10.18 -12.20 4.68
CA ALA A 139 10.12 -13.09 5.82
C ALA A 139 11.20 -12.72 6.84
N GLU A 140 10.87 -12.76 8.14
CA GLU A 140 11.80 -12.41 9.24
C GLU A 140 13.12 -13.16 9.12
N SER A 141 13.09 -14.49 8.90
CA SER A 141 14.29 -15.29 8.74
C SER A 141 15.18 -14.86 7.56
N THR A 142 14.58 -14.31 6.49
CA THR A 142 15.32 -13.78 5.35
C THR A 142 15.89 -12.40 5.67
N LEU A 143 15.09 -11.52 6.27
CA LEU A 143 15.53 -10.18 6.66
C LEU A 143 16.69 -10.23 7.66
N ASP A 144 16.63 -11.11 8.63
CA ASP A 144 17.69 -11.33 9.60
C ASP A 144 19.00 -11.76 8.90
N ILE A 145 18.92 -12.79 8.07
CA ILE A 145 20.08 -13.33 7.34
C ILE A 145 20.69 -12.30 6.38
N ILE A 146 19.88 -11.62 5.55
CA ILE A 146 20.41 -10.65 4.58
C ILE A 146 20.93 -9.38 5.25
N SER A 147 20.51 -9.07 6.49
CA SER A 147 21.06 -7.94 7.26
C SER A 147 22.40 -8.26 7.90
N SER A 148 22.74 -9.53 8.02
CA SER A 148 23.97 -10.02 8.65
C SER A 148 25.20 -9.80 7.75
N GLY A 149 26.29 -9.29 8.32
CA GLY A 149 27.59 -9.24 7.66
C GLY A 149 28.13 -10.63 7.30
N GLU A 150 27.79 -11.63 8.10
CA GLU A 150 28.18 -13.03 7.86
C GLU A 150 27.59 -13.56 6.55
N ALA A 151 26.33 -13.25 6.23
CA ALA A 151 25.70 -13.61 4.97
C ALA A 151 26.46 -13.00 3.77
N LEU A 152 26.91 -11.76 3.91
CA LEU A 152 27.68 -11.07 2.87
C LEU A 152 29.02 -11.77 2.57
N GLU A 153 29.74 -12.18 3.62
CA GLU A 153 31.04 -12.84 3.49
C GLU A 153 30.97 -14.24 2.83
N LYS A 154 29.79 -14.87 2.83
CA LYS A 154 29.57 -16.21 2.24
C LYS A 154 29.20 -16.19 0.76
N LEU A 155 29.02 -15.01 0.17
CA LEU A 155 28.68 -14.88 -1.24
C LEU A 155 29.88 -14.72 -2.16
N ASP A 156 29.77 -15.23 -3.39
CA ASP A 156 30.70 -14.87 -4.47
C ASP A 156 30.68 -13.34 -4.69
N THR A 157 31.84 -12.76 -5.03
CA THR A 157 32.03 -11.30 -5.17
C THR A 157 30.96 -10.63 -6.06
N LYS A 158 30.56 -11.28 -7.14
CA LYS A 158 29.50 -10.75 -8.04
C LYS A 158 28.12 -10.60 -7.37
N PHE A 159 27.84 -11.39 -6.32
CA PHE A 159 26.59 -11.34 -5.58
C PHE A 159 26.68 -10.47 -4.32
N GLN A 160 27.90 -10.28 -3.79
CA GLN A 160 28.15 -9.34 -2.69
C GLN A 160 27.68 -7.94 -3.05
N ASP A 161 28.03 -7.45 -4.25
CA ASP A 161 27.58 -6.14 -4.74
C ASP A 161 26.05 -6.00 -4.76
N ALA A 162 25.33 -7.05 -5.17
CA ALA A 162 23.88 -7.04 -5.20
C ALA A 162 23.28 -6.97 -3.79
N LEU A 163 23.83 -7.75 -2.84
CA LEU A 163 23.38 -7.73 -1.44
C LEU A 163 23.71 -6.39 -0.77
N ILE A 164 24.91 -5.82 -0.99
CA ILE A 164 25.29 -4.50 -0.49
C ILE A 164 24.32 -3.42 -1.01
N ARG A 165 23.97 -3.47 -2.31
CA ARG A 165 22.98 -2.54 -2.88
C ARG A 165 21.58 -2.72 -2.26
N LEU A 166 21.16 -3.96 -2.05
CA LEU A 166 19.90 -4.28 -1.39
C LEU A 166 19.84 -3.68 0.01
N GLN A 167 20.87 -3.93 0.83
CA GLN A 167 20.99 -3.37 2.17
C GLN A 167 21.06 -1.83 2.13
N SER A 168 21.87 -1.26 1.22
CA SER A 168 22.09 0.18 1.16
C SER A 168 20.89 0.96 0.65
N ASP A 169 20.10 0.41 -0.25
CA ASP A 169 18.97 1.09 -0.85
C ASP A 169 17.68 0.92 0.00
N PHE A 170 17.52 -0.19 0.72
CA PHE A 170 16.25 -0.52 1.38
C PHE A 170 16.31 -0.77 2.89
N MET A 171 17.49 -0.99 3.49
CA MET A 171 17.62 -1.35 4.89
C MET A 171 18.31 -0.27 5.76
N LYS A 172 18.42 0.97 5.30
CA LYS A 172 19.03 2.12 6.02
C LYS A 172 18.01 3.03 6.69
N CYS A 173 16.92 2.49 7.20
CA CYS A 173 15.98 3.27 8.00
C CYS A 173 16.45 3.41 9.46
N ASN A 174 15.83 4.35 10.19
CA ASN A 174 16.08 4.55 11.62
C ASN A 174 14.96 3.92 12.48
N CYS A 175 14.27 2.91 11.98
CA CYS A 175 13.23 2.21 12.72
C CYS A 175 13.83 1.39 13.86
N GLN A 176 13.14 1.34 15.01
CA GLN A 176 13.57 0.55 16.17
C GLN A 176 13.53 -0.94 15.91
N ASP A 177 12.57 -1.39 15.11
CA ASP A 177 12.32 -2.78 14.72
C ASP A 177 13.10 -3.21 13.46
N ARG A 178 14.09 -2.45 13.02
CA ARG A 178 14.96 -2.83 11.89
C ARG A 178 15.73 -4.13 12.22
N PRO A 179 15.82 -5.12 11.29
CA PRO A 179 15.43 -5.08 9.86
C PRO A 179 13.99 -5.47 9.56
N PHE A 180 13.15 -5.75 10.55
CA PHE A 180 11.81 -6.32 10.41
C PHE A 180 10.72 -5.29 10.09
N CYS A 181 11.06 -4.01 10.04
CA CYS A 181 10.13 -2.95 9.65
C CYS A 181 9.72 -3.04 8.16
N SER A 182 8.59 -2.47 7.81
CA SER A 182 8.05 -2.44 6.44
C SER A 182 8.86 -1.59 5.44
N CYS A 183 9.96 -0.96 5.86
CA CYS A 183 10.73 -0.03 5.01
C CYS A 183 11.29 -0.66 3.74
N MET A 184 11.74 -1.92 3.80
CA MET A 184 12.22 -2.63 2.62
C MET A 184 11.09 -2.92 1.63
N GLN A 185 9.96 -3.41 2.10
CA GLN A 185 8.78 -3.68 1.30
C GLN A 185 8.28 -2.41 0.61
N ARG A 186 8.16 -1.32 1.37
CA ARG A 186 7.83 0.01 0.85
C ARG A 186 8.81 0.46 -0.22
N GLY A 187 10.11 0.33 0.01
CA GLY A 187 11.14 0.71 -0.95
C GLY A 187 11.06 -0.05 -2.27
N ILE A 188 10.74 -1.34 -2.24
CA ILE A 188 10.53 -2.15 -3.45
C ILE A 188 9.26 -1.73 -4.17
N SER A 189 8.15 -1.52 -3.46
CA SER A 189 6.89 -0.98 -4.01
C SER A 189 7.15 0.35 -4.74
N GLU A 190 7.92 1.25 -4.12
CA GLU A 190 8.32 2.53 -4.75
C GLU A 190 9.14 2.34 -6.03
N VAL A 191 10.04 1.36 -6.08
CA VAL A 191 10.80 1.07 -7.30
C VAL A 191 9.87 0.64 -8.42
N ILE A 192 8.91 -0.24 -8.13
CA ILE A 192 7.93 -0.72 -9.11
C ILE A 192 7.12 0.46 -9.66
N ILE A 193 6.51 1.27 -8.80
CA ILE A 193 5.72 2.44 -9.21
C ILE A 193 6.55 3.45 -10.01
N ARG A 194 7.77 3.73 -9.55
CA ARG A 194 8.65 4.69 -10.24
C ARG A 194 9.01 4.24 -11.65
N GLU A 195 9.31 2.96 -11.82
CA GLU A 195 9.65 2.44 -13.15
C GLU A 195 8.39 2.37 -14.04
N ARG A 196 7.24 2.03 -13.48
CA ARG A 196 5.96 2.06 -14.21
C ARG A 196 5.60 3.47 -14.68
N LEU A 197 5.79 4.47 -13.84
CA LEU A 197 5.59 5.89 -14.20
C LEU A 197 6.56 6.40 -15.29
N LYS A 198 7.65 5.67 -15.58
CA LYS A 198 8.56 5.93 -16.70
C LYS A 198 8.17 5.17 -17.96
N GLY A 199 7.08 4.43 -17.96
CA GLY A 199 6.62 3.63 -19.09
C GLY A 199 7.25 2.25 -19.19
N LYS A 200 7.82 1.72 -18.10
CA LYS A 200 8.35 0.35 -18.09
C LYS A 200 7.25 -0.67 -17.87
N ASP A 201 7.26 -1.73 -18.67
CA ASP A 201 6.35 -2.86 -18.46
C ASP A 201 6.77 -3.73 -17.26
N PRO A 202 5.90 -4.64 -16.78
CA PRO A 202 6.19 -5.52 -15.66
C PRO A 202 7.41 -6.42 -15.87
N GLN A 203 7.70 -6.87 -17.10
CA GLN A 203 8.88 -7.69 -17.42
C GLN A 203 10.18 -6.88 -17.27
N ASP A 204 10.20 -5.65 -17.77
CA ASP A 204 11.33 -4.73 -17.63
C ASP A 204 11.62 -4.42 -16.16
N ILE A 205 10.55 -4.22 -15.36
CA ILE A 205 10.66 -3.96 -13.92
C ILE A 205 11.24 -5.18 -13.18
N SER A 206 10.71 -6.36 -13.45
CA SER A 206 11.20 -7.63 -12.92
C SER A 206 12.69 -7.82 -13.25
N ASN A 207 13.06 -7.68 -14.51
CA ASN A 207 14.45 -7.79 -14.98
C ASN A 207 15.37 -6.79 -14.27
N LYS A 208 14.90 -5.57 -14.03
CA LYS A 208 15.66 -4.53 -13.32
C LYS A 208 15.91 -4.89 -11.86
N LEU A 209 14.89 -5.38 -11.15
CA LEU A 209 15.02 -5.81 -9.76
C LEU A 209 15.99 -6.98 -9.64
N PHE A 210 15.88 -7.96 -10.55
CA PHE A 210 16.79 -9.10 -10.59
C PHE A 210 18.23 -8.67 -10.86
N ARG A 211 18.49 -7.90 -11.93
CA ARG A 211 19.85 -7.48 -12.30
C ARG A 211 20.52 -6.63 -11.23
N LYS A 212 19.77 -5.76 -10.56
CA LYS A 212 20.35 -4.81 -9.59
C LYS A 212 20.51 -5.39 -8.20
N TYR A 213 19.56 -6.22 -7.76
CA TYR A 213 19.45 -6.63 -6.36
C TYR A 213 19.40 -8.15 -6.18
N GLN A 214 19.36 -8.92 -7.26
CA GLN A 214 19.10 -10.35 -7.22
C GLN A 214 17.77 -10.70 -6.51
N ILE A 215 16.79 -9.81 -6.63
CA ILE A 215 15.41 -10.02 -6.19
C ILE A 215 14.63 -10.57 -7.36
N GLN A 216 14.02 -11.73 -7.15
CA GLN A 216 13.11 -12.35 -8.11
C GLN A 216 11.70 -11.89 -7.83
N VAL A 217 11.06 -11.29 -8.82
CA VAL A 217 9.67 -10.86 -8.82
C VAL A 217 9.05 -11.28 -10.14
N TYR A 218 7.89 -11.90 -10.12
CA TYR A 218 7.25 -12.36 -11.36
C TYR A 218 6.46 -11.21 -12.01
N PRO A 219 6.54 -11.05 -13.34
CA PRO A 219 5.80 -10.00 -14.05
C PRO A 219 4.28 -10.03 -13.81
N GLY A 220 3.71 -11.25 -13.68
CA GLY A 220 2.30 -11.43 -13.35
C GLY A 220 1.92 -10.86 -11.97
N ASP A 221 2.79 -11.03 -10.96
CA ASP A 221 2.57 -10.47 -9.63
C ASP A 221 2.65 -8.94 -9.65
N ILE A 222 3.60 -8.39 -10.40
CA ILE A 222 3.70 -6.93 -10.59
C ILE A 222 2.43 -6.41 -11.26
N PHE A 223 1.94 -7.08 -12.30
CA PHE A 223 0.74 -6.68 -13.03
C PHE A 223 -0.49 -6.68 -12.11
N SER A 224 -0.71 -7.79 -11.39
CA SER A 224 -1.84 -7.92 -10.46
C SER A 224 -1.80 -6.88 -9.34
N TRP A 225 -0.62 -6.62 -8.79
CA TRP A 225 -0.46 -5.58 -7.78
C TRP A 225 -0.68 -4.17 -8.33
N LEU A 226 -0.21 -3.86 -9.55
CA LEU A 226 -0.47 -2.57 -10.19
C LEU A 226 -1.95 -2.33 -10.44
N ASP A 227 -2.72 -3.38 -10.78
CA ASP A 227 -4.18 -3.30 -10.93
C ASP A 227 -4.85 -2.93 -9.59
N ASN A 228 -4.46 -3.57 -8.49
CA ASN A 228 -4.94 -3.22 -7.15
C ASN A 228 -4.50 -1.81 -6.74
N PHE A 229 -3.26 -1.43 -7.06
CA PHE A 229 -2.77 -0.07 -6.80
C PHE A 229 -3.60 1.00 -7.52
N VAL A 230 -4.04 0.73 -8.75
CA VAL A 230 -4.96 1.61 -9.50
C VAL A 230 -6.33 1.69 -8.80
N LYS A 231 -6.85 0.58 -8.27
CA LYS A 231 -8.10 0.58 -7.47
C LYS A 231 -7.95 1.44 -6.21
N ASN A 232 -6.81 1.35 -5.51
CA ASN A 232 -6.51 2.20 -4.36
C ASN A 232 -6.44 3.70 -4.73
N LEU A 233 -5.84 4.02 -5.88
CA LEU A 233 -5.87 5.38 -6.41
C LEU A 233 -7.29 5.86 -6.72
N ASP A 234 -8.14 5.01 -7.31
CA ASP A 234 -9.55 5.34 -7.58
C ASP A 234 -10.33 5.57 -6.29
N ALA A 235 -10.08 4.78 -5.25
CA ALA A 235 -10.64 4.98 -3.92
C ALA A 235 -10.24 6.33 -3.31
N ILE A 236 -8.95 6.67 -3.33
CA ILE A 236 -8.44 7.98 -2.90
C ILE A 236 -9.12 9.12 -3.67
N LYS A 237 -9.28 8.98 -4.98
CA LYS A 237 -9.97 9.96 -5.83
C LYS A 237 -11.44 10.15 -5.39
N ARG A 238 -12.19 9.06 -5.15
CA ARG A 238 -13.59 9.10 -4.75
C ARG A 238 -13.77 9.77 -3.39
N ILE A 239 -12.97 9.38 -2.40
CA ILE A 239 -12.98 10.00 -1.08
C ILE A 239 -12.57 11.48 -1.18
N SER A 240 -11.51 11.80 -1.91
CA SER A 240 -11.10 13.19 -2.11
C SER A 240 -12.19 14.05 -2.75
N LYS A 241 -12.99 13.46 -3.65
CA LYS A 241 -14.14 14.14 -4.29
C LYS A 241 -15.25 14.43 -3.29
N SER A 242 -15.53 13.52 -2.35
CA SER A 242 -16.56 13.73 -1.30
C SER A 242 -16.21 14.91 -0.38
N PHE A 243 -14.92 15.20 -0.20
CA PHE A 243 -14.40 16.34 0.57
C PHE A 243 -14.03 17.56 -0.29
N ASN A 244 -14.46 17.61 -1.57
CA ASN A 244 -14.19 18.70 -2.50
C ASN A 244 -12.69 19.00 -2.73
N LYS A 245 -11.80 18.02 -2.55
CA LYS A 245 -10.35 18.15 -2.77
C LYS A 245 -10.01 18.02 -4.27
N ASN A 246 -10.49 18.95 -5.09
CA ASN A 246 -10.40 18.89 -6.55
C ASN A 246 -8.97 18.76 -7.10
N ASN A 247 -7.97 19.33 -6.40
CA ASN A 247 -6.56 19.23 -6.81
C ASN A 247 -6.07 17.77 -6.73
N ILE A 248 -6.45 17.06 -5.67
CA ILE A 248 -6.13 15.64 -5.47
C ILE A 248 -6.83 14.81 -6.55
N VAL A 249 -8.12 15.05 -6.78
CA VAL A 249 -8.90 14.35 -7.82
C VAL A 249 -8.25 14.47 -9.20
N LYS A 250 -7.87 15.69 -9.62
CA LYS A 250 -7.21 15.91 -10.93
C LYS A 250 -5.87 15.19 -11.00
N LYS A 251 -5.05 15.28 -9.94
CA LYS A 251 -3.74 14.65 -9.90
C LYS A 251 -3.82 13.13 -9.88
N THR A 252 -4.76 12.57 -9.12
CA THR A 252 -4.98 11.12 -9.07
C THR A 252 -5.43 10.57 -10.42
N ASN A 253 -6.35 11.25 -11.13
CA ASN A 253 -6.73 10.87 -12.49
C ASN A 253 -5.53 10.83 -13.46
N TYR A 254 -4.63 11.81 -13.35
CA TYR A 254 -3.40 11.80 -14.14
C TYR A 254 -2.50 10.60 -13.81
N LEU A 255 -2.35 10.25 -12.53
CA LEU A 255 -1.53 9.13 -12.09
C LEU A 255 -2.11 7.78 -12.53
N ILE A 256 -3.44 7.59 -12.39
CA ILE A 256 -4.13 6.39 -12.88
C ILE A 256 -3.81 6.18 -14.37
N LYS A 257 -4.12 7.17 -15.22
CA LYS A 257 -3.85 7.08 -16.66
C LYS A 257 -2.38 6.77 -16.97
N LYS A 258 -1.46 7.33 -16.17
CA LYS A 258 -0.02 7.13 -16.39
C LYS A 258 0.45 5.72 -15.99
N ILE A 259 -0.20 5.10 -15.01
CA ILE A 259 0.12 3.73 -14.57
C ILE A 259 -0.52 2.70 -15.49
N GLU A 260 -1.74 2.93 -15.96
CA GLU A 260 -2.44 2.04 -16.88
C GLU A 260 -1.75 1.99 -18.27
N ASN A 261 -1.35 3.14 -18.81
CA ASN A 261 -0.81 3.28 -20.16
C ASN A 261 0.73 3.23 -20.24
N GLY A 262 1.39 3.16 -19.09
CA GLY A 262 2.82 3.28 -18.87
C GLY A 262 3.76 2.30 -19.33
#